data_b61e363406d1787fab9c983975a0d4b1
#
_entry.id   b61e363406d1787fab9c983975a0d4b1
#
_cell.length_a   1.000
_cell.length_b   1.000
_cell.length_c   1.000
_cell.angle_alpha   90.00
_cell.angle_beta   90.00
_cell.angle_gamma   90.00
#
_symmetry.space_group_name_H-M   'P 1'
#
loop_
_entity.id
_entity.type
_entity.pdbx_description
1 polymer ?
#
loop_
_entity_poly.entity_id
_entity_poly.type
_entity_poly.pdbx_seq_one_letter_code
_entity_poly.pdbx_strand_id
1 'polypeptide(L)'
;MTAVEFIEPLSHDEGVKNATDLFRATYGEEPAGVWAAPGRVNLIGEHTDYNAGLCLPIALPHRTFIALKPREDTKVRVVSDVDSENVTEADLDGLQAGGVEGWAAYPVGVAWALREAGFDAVQGFDAAFSSCVPLGSGLSSSAAMTCSTALALDDVYGLGYGASDAGRVTLINAAIKSENDMAGASTGGLDQNASMRCTFGHALRLDCRPELSPLENVSQQEFDLDKYGLELLVLGTQAPHQLNDGQYAQRRATCEKAAEILGVANLRVVADSIAKSDDPFQALKETLDKLEDDTMKKRVRHVITEIARVNSFVRAFANGKIDEAGRLFNASHDSLAADYEVTVPELDIAVDVARANGAYGARMTGGGFGGSIIALVDKGQGHEIAQKIADRFEKEGFNAPRALPAFAAASASREA
;
A
#
# COMPACT_ATOMS: atom_id res chain seq x y z
N MET A 1 21.57 13.48 -20.52
CA MET A 1 20.18 13.14 -20.17
C MET A 1 20.05 11.63 -20.18
N THR A 2 19.98 11.01 -19.03
CA THR A 2 19.74 9.58 -18.91
C THR A 2 18.22 9.36 -19.08
N ALA A 3 17.82 8.41 -19.94
CA ALA A 3 16.39 8.09 -20.10
C ALA A 3 15.84 7.56 -18.77
N VAL A 4 14.61 7.99 -18.41
CA VAL A 4 13.95 7.45 -17.24
C VAL A 4 13.66 5.96 -17.45
N GLU A 5 13.96 5.15 -16.43
CA GLU A 5 13.68 3.71 -16.46
C GLU A 5 12.21 3.47 -16.17
N PHE A 6 11.54 2.70 -17.04
CA PHE A 6 10.19 2.18 -16.79
C PHE A 6 10.29 0.73 -16.35
N ILE A 7 9.77 0.43 -15.17
CA ILE A 7 9.72 -0.92 -14.63
C ILE A 7 8.41 -1.55 -15.10
N GLU A 8 8.51 -2.48 -16.06
CA GLU A 8 7.35 -3.21 -16.56
C GLU A 8 6.91 -4.31 -15.58
N PRO A 9 5.62 -4.59 -15.47
CA PRO A 9 5.16 -5.72 -14.69
C PRO A 9 5.59 -7.03 -15.37
N LEU A 10 5.96 -8.03 -14.56
CA LEU A 10 6.14 -9.39 -15.08
C LEU A 10 4.81 -9.91 -15.64
N SER A 11 4.86 -10.56 -16.80
CA SER A 11 3.73 -11.35 -17.27
C SER A 11 3.47 -12.52 -16.31
N HIS A 12 2.28 -13.07 -16.35
CA HIS A 12 1.92 -14.27 -15.59
C HIS A 12 2.96 -15.39 -15.78
N ASP A 13 3.28 -15.73 -17.03
CA ASP A 13 4.19 -16.84 -17.34
C ASP A 13 5.63 -16.56 -16.87
N GLU A 14 6.11 -15.33 -17.00
CA GLU A 14 7.43 -14.94 -16.50
C GLU A 14 7.50 -15.04 -14.97
N GLY A 15 6.50 -14.52 -14.26
CA GLY A 15 6.44 -14.58 -12.80
C GLY A 15 6.39 -16.00 -12.27
N VAL A 16 5.52 -16.85 -12.84
CA VAL A 16 5.42 -18.27 -12.48
C VAL A 16 6.74 -18.99 -12.77
N LYS A 17 7.33 -18.76 -13.94
CA LYS A 17 8.60 -19.37 -14.33
C LYS A 17 9.72 -18.97 -13.39
N ASN A 18 9.89 -17.68 -13.12
CA ASN A 18 10.98 -17.18 -12.28
C ASN A 18 10.93 -17.76 -10.87
N ALA A 19 9.76 -17.72 -10.23
CA ALA A 19 9.59 -18.29 -8.88
C ALA A 19 9.82 -19.80 -8.85
N THR A 20 9.30 -20.53 -9.84
CA THR A 20 9.47 -21.99 -9.95
C THR A 20 10.92 -22.38 -10.21
N ASP A 21 11.62 -21.70 -11.12
CA ASP A 21 13.02 -21.99 -11.43
C ASP A 21 13.94 -21.71 -10.23
N LEU A 22 13.69 -20.61 -9.51
CA LEU A 22 14.41 -20.33 -8.27
C LEU A 22 14.15 -21.40 -7.20
N PHE A 23 12.89 -21.82 -7.05
CA PHE A 23 12.53 -22.90 -6.11
C PHE A 23 13.27 -24.20 -6.42
N ARG A 24 13.24 -24.63 -7.69
CA ARG A 24 13.93 -25.84 -8.16
C ARG A 24 15.45 -25.76 -7.96
N ALA A 25 16.03 -24.63 -8.30
CA ALA A 25 17.48 -24.41 -8.17
C ALA A 25 17.93 -24.47 -6.69
N THR A 26 17.09 -23.94 -5.78
CA THR A 26 17.41 -23.86 -4.36
C THR A 26 17.16 -25.17 -3.62
N TYR A 27 16.01 -25.83 -3.87
CA TYR A 27 15.55 -26.97 -3.05
C TYR A 27 15.65 -28.31 -3.76
N GLY A 28 15.88 -28.33 -5.08
CA GLY A 28 16.00 -29.56 -5.87
C GLY A 28 14.67 -30.32 -6.06
N GLU A 29 13.54 -29.67 -5.81
CA GLU A 29 12.20 -30.25 -5.81
C GLU A 29 11.21 -29.37 -6.58
N GLU A 30 10.00 -29.91 -6.84
CA GLU A 30 8.89 -29.13 -7.42
C GLU A 30 8.10 -28.42 -6.32
N PRO A 31 7.69 -27.14 -6.52
CA PRO A 31 6.75 -26.50 -5.62
C PRO A 31 5.37 -27.16 -5.71
N ALA A 32 4.55 -27.03 -4.68
CA ALA A 32 3.15 -27.45 -4.70
C ALA A 32 2.25 -26.53 -5.52
N GLY A 33 2.70 -25.29 -5.74
CA GLY A 33 2.04 -24.29 -6.56
C GLY A 33 2.77 -22.97 -6.57
N VAL A 34 2.21 -22.03 -7.31
CA VAL A 34 2.67 -20.63 -7.36
C VAL A 34 1.47 -19.72 -7.08
N TRP A 35 1.67 -18.75 -6.21
CA TRP A 35 0.70 -17.71 -5.87
C TRP A 35 1.32 -16.35 -6.08
N ALA A 36 0.49 -15.34 -6.31
CA ALA A 36 0.99 -13.98 -6.44
C ALA A 36 0.05 -12.96 -5.79
N ALA A 37 0.64 -11.89 -5.29
CA ALA A 37 -0.11 -10.77 -4.76
C ALA A 37 0.48 -9.44 -5.28
N PRO A 38 -0.36 -8.44 -5.59
CA PRO A 38 0.08 -7.17 -6.12
C PRO A 38 0.59 -6.22 -5.04
N GLY A 39 1.49 -5.30 -5.45
CA GLY A 39 1.66 -4.03 -4.77
C GLY A 39 0.45 -3.12 -4.98
N ARG A 40 0.50 -1.91 -4.39
CA ARG A 40 -0.59 -0.94 -4.49
C ARG A 40 -0.11 0.49 -4.64
N VAL A 41 -0.95 1.35 -5.19
CA VAL A 41 -0.94 2.79 -4.91
C VAL A 41 -2.25 3.18 -4.24
N ASN A 42 -2.20 4.15 -3.35
CA ASN A 42 -3.41 4.76 -2.81
C ASN A 42 -3.71 6.04 -3.60
N LEU A 43 -4.85 6.10 -4.27
CA LEU A 43 -5.24 7.25 -5.08
C LEU A 43 -5.43 8.49 -4.23
N ILE A 44 -6.09 8.34 -3.08
CA ILE A 44 -6.38 9.42 -2.13
C ILE A 44 -6.79 8.83 -0.77
N GLY A 45 -6.60 9.58 0.33
CA GLY A 45 -6.92 9.11 1.68
C GLY A 45 -5.68 8.63 2.43
N GLU A 46 -4.55 9.34 2.31
CA GLU A 46 -3.33 9.04 3.05
C GLU A 46 -3.44 9.42 4.52
N HIS A 47 -2.90 8.55 5.38
CA HIS A 47 -2.86 8.72 6.83
C HIS A 47 -4.25 8.78 7.50
N THR A 48 -5.27 8.23 6.84
CA THR A 48 -6.63 8.19 7.39
C THR A 48 -7.02 6.81 7.91
N ASP A 49 -6.36 5.73 7.51
CA ASP A 49 -6.66 4.35 7.87
C ASP A 49 -6.62 4.13 9.39
N TYR A 50 -5.56 4.51 10.06
CA TYR A 50 -5.45 4.42 11.52
C TYR A 50 -6.28 5.48 12.29
N ASN A 51 -6.99 6.36 11.57
CA ASN A 51 -7.97 7.30 12.10
C ASN A 51 -9.41 6.86 11.85
N ALA A 52 -9.64 5.58 11.55
CA ALA A 52 -10.94 5.03 11.12
C ALA A 52 -11.51 5.72 9.86
N GLY A 53 -10.62 6.29 9.03
CA GLY A 53 -10.96 7.12 7.87
C GLY A 53 -11.29 6.32 6.62
N LEU A 54 -11.16 6.98 5.48
CA LEU A 54 -11.42 6.44 4.15
C LEU A 54 -10.16 6.43 3.32
N CYS A 55 -9.90 5.33 2.63
CA CYS A 55 -8.82 5.17 1.67
C CYS A 55 -9.36 4.70 0.32
N LEU A 56 -8.62 4.96 -0.75
CA LEU A 56 -9.02 4.57 -2.12
C LEU A 56 -7.84 3.95 -2.89
N PRO A 57 -7.31 2.80 -2.46
CA PRO A 57 -6.23 2.15 -3.20
C PRO A 57 -6.71 1.45 -4.47
N ILE A 58 -5.75 1.25 -5.40
CA ILE A 58 -5.81 0.27 -6.48
C ILE A 58 -4.67 -0.73 -6.33
N ALA A 59 -4.92 -1.98 -6.72
CA ALA A 59 -3.85 -2.94 -6.92
C ALA A 59 -3.06 -2.58 -8.18
N LEU A 60 -1.74 -2.74 -8.15
CA LEU A 60 -0.86 -2.56 -9.29
C LEU A 60 -0.76 -3.85 -10.13
N PRO A 61 -0.40 -3.77 -11.41
CA PRO A 61 -0.04 -4.93 -12.19
C PRO A 61 1.27 -5.59 -11.73
N HIS A 62 2.10 -4.88 -10.97
CA HIS A 62 3.35 -5.38 -10.40
C HIS A 62 3.06 -6.27 -9.20
N ARG A 63 3.58 -7.50 -9.22
CA ARG A 63 3.27 -8.55 -8.25
C ARG A 63 4.52 -9.19 -7.65
N THR A 64 4.35 -9.74 -6.46
CA THR A 64 5.30 -10.68 -5.86
C THR A 64 4.75 -12.09 -6.04
N PHE A 65 5.52 -12.95 -6.71
CA PHE A 65 5.23 -14.36 -6.94
C PHE A 65 5.94 -15.20 -5.89
N ILE A 66 5.26 -16.20 -5.35
CA ILE A 66 5.80 -17.18 -4.39
C ILE A 66 5.56 -18.59 -4.93
N ALA A 67 6.64 -19.33 -5.16
CA ALA A 67 6.58 -20.78 -5.34
C ALA A 67 6.77 -21.41 -3.96
N LEU A 68 5.82 -22.26 -3.52
CA LEU A 68 5.80 -22.77 -2.16
C LEU A 68 5.52 -24.28 -2.14
N LYS A 69 6.18 -24.97 -1.21
CA LYS A 69 5.92 -26.38 -0.85
C LYS A 69 5.77 -26.50 0.66
N PRO A 70 4.67 -27.11 1.16
CA PRO A 70 4.50 -27.37 2.59
C PRO A 70 5.47 -28.44 3.08
N ARG A 71 5.82 -28.38 4.36
CA ARG A 71 6.66 -29.34 5.06
C ARG A 71 5.84 -30.07 6.13
N GLU A 72 6.37 -31.20 6.60
CA GLU A 72 5.78 -31.96 7.72
C GLU A 72 6.37 -31.55 9.07
N ASP A 73 7.45 -30.76 9.07
CA ASP A 73 8.08 -30.18 10.26
C ASP A 73 7.71 -28.69 10.42
N THR A 74 8.27 -28.03 11.43
CA THR A 74 8.01 -26.62 11.74
C THR A 74 9.04 -25.66 11.14
N LYS A 75 9.95 -26.17 10.30
CA LYS A 75 10.99 -25.35 9.67
C LYS A 75 10.46 -24.56 8.47
N VAL A 76 10.86 -23.31 8.39
CA VAL A 76 10.60 -22.44 7.25
C VAL A 76 11.93 -22.10 6.59
N ARG A 77 12.03 -22.30 5.26
CA ARG A 77 13.18 -21.90 4.47
C ARG A 77 12.71 -21.00 3.33
N VAL A 78 13.30 -19.82 3.24
CA VAL A 78 12.89 -18.84 2.22
C VAL A 78 14.09 -18.28 1.47
N VAL A 79 13.92 -18.05 0.17
CA VAL A 79 14.90 -17.45 -0.73
C VAL A 79 14.21 -16.43 -1.63
N SER A 80 14.93 -15.40 -2.07
CA SER A 80 14.43 -14.38 -2.98
C SER A 80 15.35 -14.22 -4.18
N ASP A 81 14.80 -13.83 -5.33
CA ASP A 81 15.56 -13.51 -6.53
C ASP A 81 16.51 -12.30 -6.35
N VAL A 82 16.25 -11.45 -5.37
CA VAL A 82 17.13 -10.33 -5.00
C VAL A 82 18.43 -10.82 -4.34
N ASP A 83 18.37 -11.96 -3.63
CA ASP A 83 19.50 -12.59 -2.96
C ASP A 83 19.38 -14.12 -3.05
N SER A 84 19.57 -14.62 -4.27
CA SER A 84 19.32 -16.03 -4.61
C SER A 84 20.34 -17.04 -4.04
N GLU A 85 21.43 -16.56 -3.49
CA GLU A 85 22.48 -17.40 -2.89
C GLU A 85 22.27 -17.66 -1.40
N ASN A 86 21.43 -16.84 -0.74
CA ASN A 86 21.21 -16.91 0.70
C ASN A 86 19.80 -17.41 1.05
N VAL A 87 19.73 -18.64 1.56
CA VAL A 87 18.49 -19.20 2.13
C VAL A 87 18.41 -18.80 3.59
N THR A 88 17.32 -18.15 3.97
CA THR A 88 17.02 -17.86 5.39
C THR A 88 16.18 -18.98 5.96
N GLU A 89 16.57 -19.48 7.13
CA GLU A 89 15.87 -20.53 7.85
C GLU A 89 15.32 -20.01 9.19
N ALA A 90 14.13 -20.46 9.56
CA ALA A 90 13.51 -20.22 10.86
C ALA A 90 12.77 -21.48 11.33
N ASP A 91 12.48 -21.57 12.62
CA ASP A 91 11.66 -22.64 13.19
C ASP A 91 10.43 -22.00 13.85
N LEU A 92 9.24 -22.45 13.48
CA LEU A 92 7.99 -21.93 14.04
C LEU A 92 7.77 -22.38 15.50
N ASP A 93 8.42 -23.47 15.92
CA ASP A 93 8.33 -23.93 17.29
C ASP A 93 9.06 -22.99 18.26
N GLY A 94 8.30 -22.46 19.22
CA GLY A 94 8.82 -21.51 20.19
C GLY A 94 9.12 -20.11 19.64
N LEU A 95 8.77 -19.83 18.38
CA LEU A 95 8.98 -18.52 17.77
C LEU A 95 8.12 -17.46 18.47
N GLN A 96 8.75 -16.35 18.81
CA GLN A 96 8.10 -15.21 19.45
C GLN A 96 8.06 -14.01 18.48
N ALA A 97 7.21 -13.03 18.78
CA ALA A 97 7.18 -11.76 18.08
C ALA A 97 8.58 -11.13 18.00
N GLY A 98 8.96 -10.62 16.83
CA GLY A 98 10.29 -10.05 16.57
C GLY A 98 11.43 -11.09 16.52
N GLY A 99 11.12 -12.39 16.51
CA GLY A 99 12.12 -13.46 16.55
C GLY A 99 12.82 -13.76 15.24
N VAL A 100 12.46 -13.07 14.14
CA VAL A 100 13.08 -13.19 12.82
C VAL A 100 13.52 -11.80 12.33
N GLU A 101 14.77 -11.71 11.88
CA GLU A 101 15.32 -10.45 11.37
C GLU A 101 15.27 -10.37 9.83
N GLY A 102 15.29 -9.14 9.32
CA GLY A 102 15.35 -8.85 7.89
C GLY A 102 14.06 -9.18 7.14
N TRP A 103 14.19 -9.38 5.83
CA TRP A 103 13.03 -9.57 4.96
C TRP A 103 12.25 -10.87 5.23
N ALA A 104 12.93 -11.90 5.75
CA ALA A 104 12.29 -13.18 6.09
C ALA A 104 11.25 -13.06 7.22
N ALA A 105 11.32 -11.99 8.04
CA ALA A 105 10.33 -11.68 9.06
C ALA A 105 8.91 -11.59 8.48
N TYR A 106 8.77 -11.10 7.26
CA TYR A 106 7.47 -10.96 6.59
C TYR A 106 6.81 -12.32 6.30
N PRO A 107 7.38 -13.24 5.51
CA PRO A 107 6.74 -14.51 5.20
C PRO A 107 6.70 -15.47 6.39
N VAL A 108 7.75 -15.55 7.20
CA VAL A 108 7.77 -16.38 8.41
C VAL A 108 6.73 -15.91 9.42
N GLY A 109 6.60 -14.59 9.58
CA GLY A 109 5.62 -13.96 10.45
C GLY A 109 4.18 -14.29 10.09
N VAL A 110 3.86 -14.50 8.79
CA VAL A 110 2.52 -14.91 8.38
C VAL A 110 2.17 -16.30 8.92
N ALA A 111 3.07 -17.29 8.79
CA ALA A 111 2.85 -18.63 9.34
C ALA A 111 2.73 -18.57 10.87
N TRP A 112 3.62 -17.84 11.54
CA TRP A 112 3.53 -17.58 12.96
C TRP A 112 2.20 -16.95 13.36
N ALA A 113 1.75 -15.92 12.68
CA ALA A 113 0.50 -15.23 12.98
C ALA A 113 -0.73 -16.12 12.78
N LEU A 114 -0.73 -17.00 11.78
CA LEU A 114 -1.79 -17.98 11.56
C LEU A 114 -1.82 -19.00 12.71
N ARG A 115 -0.67 -19.51 13.16
CA ARG A 115 -0.60 -20.41 14.32
C ARG A 115 -1.09 -19.74 15.60
N GLU A 116 -0.68 -18.50 15.87
CA GLU A 116 -1.17 -17.71 17.00
C GLU A 116 -2.70 -17.48 16.95
N ALA A 117 -3.27 -17.44 15.75
CA ALA A 117 -4.72 -17.37 15.55
C ALA A 117 -5.45 -18.73 15.73
N GLY A 118 -4.72 -19.82 16.05
CA GLY A 118 -5.28 -21.15 16.31
C GLY A 118 -5.36 -22.05 15.09
N PHE A 119 -4.65 -21.74 13.99
CA PHE A 119 -4.56 -22.60 12.81
C PHE A 119 -3.41 -23.61 12.97
N ASP A 120 -3.59 -24.59 13.84
CA ASP A 120 -2.56 -25.60 14.18
C ASP A 120 -2.13 -26.48 13.00
N ALA A 121 -2.94 -26.51 11.93
CA ALA A 121 -2.60 -27.22 10.68
C ALA A 121 -1.42 -26.57 9.95
N VAL A 122 -1.14 -25.29 10.18
CA VAL A 122 -0.03 -24.58 9.54
C VAL A 122 1.29 -25.06 10.12
N GLN A 123 2.09 -25.69 9.28
CA GLN A 123 3.43 -26.20 9.58
C GLN A 123 4.48 -25.37 8.82
N GLY A 124 5.73 -25.88 8.77
CA GLY A 124 6.81 -25.27 8.01
C GLY A 124 6.62 -25.35 6.50
N PHE A 125 7.40 -24.60 5.77
CA PHE A 125 7.36 -24.57 4.31
C PHE A 125 8.70 -24.16 3.71
N ASP A 126 8.91 -24.53 2.46
CA ASP A 126 9.97 -24.01 1.61
C ASP A 126 9.35 -23.05 0.60
N ALA A 127 9.96 -21.88 0.41
CA ALA A 127 9.42 -20.90 -0.53
C ALA A 127 10.52 -20.12 -1.27
N ALA A 128 10.24 -19.81 -2.55
CA ALA A 128 11.06 -18.96 -3.39
C ALA A 128 10.23 -17.78 -3.89
N PHE A 129 10.76 -16.57 -3.74
CA PHE A 129 10.09 -15.31 -4.11
C PHE A 129 10.73 -14.68 -5.33
N SER A 130 9.90 -14.26 -6.29
CA SER A 130 10.29 -13.39 -7.41
C SER A 130 9.33 -12.20 -7.48
N SER A 131 9.89 -10.98 -7.51
CA SER A 131 9.08 -9.78 -7.39
C SER A 131 9.47 -8.72 -8.41
N CYS A 132 8.46 -8.10 -9.05
CA CYS A 132 8.62 -6.86 -9.80
C CYS A 132 8.03 -5.63 -9.08
N VAL A 133 7.57 -5.78 -7.84
CA VAL A 133 7.18 -4.63 -7.00
C VAL A 133 8.44 -3.94 -6.51
N PRO A 134 8.68 -2.66 -6.87
CA PRO A 134 9.92 -1.97 -6.50
C PRO A 134 10.07 -1.86 -4.98
N LEU A 135 11.23 -2.29 -4.49
CA LEU A 135 11.57 -2.19 -3.08
C LEU A 135 11.81 -0.73 -2.67
N GLY A 136 11.39 -0.36 -1.47
CA GLY A 136 11.65 0.97 -0.91
C GLY A 136 10.93 2.13 -1.61
N SER A 137 10.05 1.86 -2.57
CA SER A 137 9.33 2.90 -3.33
C SER A 137 7.96 3.27 -2.74
N GLY A 138 7.61 2.76 -1.57
CA GLY A 138 6.29 3.02 -0.96
C GLY A 138 5.11 2.37 -1.70
N LEU A 139 5.37 1.32 -2.51
CA LEU A 139 4.38 0.61 -3.33
C LEU A 139 3.94 -0.73 -2.71
N SER A 140 4.18 -0.93 -1.41
CA SER A 140 3.74 -2.07 -0.60
C SER A 140 4.28 -3.42 -1.06
N SER A 141 5.60 -3.51 -1.30
CA SER A 141 6.26 -4.79 -1.55
C SER A 141 6.12 -5.75 -0.36
N SER A 142 6.10 -5.25 0.87
CA SER A 142 5.87 -6.05 2.09
C SER A 142 4.48 -6.70 2.08
N ALA A 143 3.43 -5.91 1.83
CA ALA A 143 2.06 -6.44 1.76
C ALA A 143 1.89 -7.43 0.59
N ALA A 144 2.54 -7.20 -0.56
CA ALA A 144 2.54 -8.16 -1.66
C ALA A 144 3.20 -9.49 -1.23
N MET A 145 4.27 -9.44 -0.46
CA MET A 145 4.94 -10.62 0.07
C MET A 145 4.10 -11.34 1.14
N THR A 146 3.58 -10.61 2.14
CA THR A 146 2.79 -11.21 3.22
C THR A 146 1.46 -11.75 2.71
N CYS A 147 0.79 -11.07 1.78
CA CYS A 147 -0.48 -11.52 1.19
C CYS A 147 -0.30 -12.73 0.26
N SER A 148 0.74 -12.77 -0.59
CA SER A 148 1.02 -13.96 -1.40
C SER A 148 1.34 -15.18 -0.53
N THR A 149 2.09 -14.99 0.55
CA THR A 149 2.38 -16.05 1.53
C THR A 149 1.12 -16.52 2.25
N ALA A 150 0.28 -15.59 2.71
CA ALA A 150 -0.96 -15.94 3.42
C ALA A 150 -1.91 -16.77 2.53
N LEU A 151 -2.06 -16.38 1.26
CA LEU A 151 -2.89 -17.11 0.32
C LEU A 151 -2.30 -18.47 -0.02
N ALA A 152 -0.97 -18.58 -0.17
CA ALA A 152 -0.29 -19.86 -0.41
C ALA A 152 -0.47 -20.84 0.78
N LEU A 153 -0.29 -20.36 2.01
CA LEU A 153 -0.48 -21.17 3.21
C LEU A 153 -1.94 -21.60 3.40
N ASP A 154 -2.90 -20.70 3.11
CA ASP A 154 -4.32 -21.02 3.12
C ASP A 154 -4.66 -22.20 2.19
N ASP A 155 -4.10 -22.19 1.00
CA ASP A 155 -4.36 -23.20 -0.02
C ASP A 155 -3.68 -24.54 0.30
N VAL A 156 -2.36 -24.53 0.60
CA VAL A 156 -1.60 -25.79 0.84
C VAL A 156 -1.98 -26.47 2.14
N TYR A 157 -2.46 -25.76 3.14
CA TYR A 157 -2.93 -26.31 4.41
C TYR A 157 -4.46 -26.45 4.47
N GLY A 158 -5.17 -26.12 3.39
CA GLY A 158 -6.61 -26.35 3.26
C GLY A 158 -7.45 -25.52 4.25
N LEU A 159 -7.06 -24.29 4.57
CA LEU A 159 -7.78 -23.45 5.53
C LEU A 159 -9.08 -22.89 4.91
N GLY A 160 -9.07 -22.58 3.60
CA GLY A 160 -10.25 -22.24 2.81
C GLY A 160 -10.74 -20.78 2.92
N TYR A 161 -9.95 -19.90 3.52
CA TYR A 161 -10.31 -18.47 3.67
C TYR A 161 -10.09 -17.65 2.40
N GLY A 162 -9.17 -18.04 1.55
CA GLY A 162 -8.87 -17.35 0.28
C GLY A 162 -10.02 -17.34 -0.73
N ALA A 163 -10.98 -18.25 -0.58
CA ALA A 163 -12.07 -18.48 -1.53
C ALA A 163 -13.17 -17.38 -1.52
N SER A 164 -13.26 -16.57 -0.48
CA SER A 164 -14.27 -15.52 -0.34
C SER A 164 -13.69 -14.20 0.17
N ASP A 165 -14.31 -13.08 -0.20
CA ASP A 165 -13.88 -11.76 0.26
C ASP A 165 -13.90 -11.65 1.80
N ALA A 166 -14.95 -12.15 2.45
CA ALA A 166 -15.04 -12.19 3.90
C ALA A 166 -13.95 -13.08 4.54
N GLY A 167 -13.63 -14.23 3.93
CA GLY A 167 -12.58 -15.12 4.39
C GLY A 167 -11.19 -14.48 4.27
N ARG A 168 -10.93 -13.76 3.19
CA ARG A 168 -9.65 -13.05 2.97
C ARG A 168 -9.28 -12.10 4.10
N VAL A 169 -10.25 -11.59 4.85
CA VAL A 169 -9.98 -10.74 6.02
C VAL A 169 -9.20 -11.50 7.11
N THR A 170 -9.41 -12.79 7.27
CA THR A 170 -8.61 -13.62 8.19
C THR A 170 -7.14 -13.65 7.75
N LEU A 171 -6.89 -13.82 6.46
CA LEU A 171 -5.54 -13.81 5.87
C LEU A 171 -4.89 -12.42 5.95
N ILE A 172 -5.68 -11.37 5.71
CA ILE A 172 -5.26 -9.97 5.88
C ILE A 172 -4.81 -9.70 7.31
N ASN A 173 -5.57 -10.16 8.31
CA ASN A 173 -5.21 -9.99 9.72
C ASN A 173 -3.89 -10.70 10.08
N ALA A 174 -3.63 -11.89 9.53
CA ALA A 174 -2.36 -12.58 9.69
C ALA A 174 -1.20 -11.81 9.03
N ALA A 175 -1.41 -11.26 7.83
CA ALA A 175 -0.42 -10.44 7.14
C ALA A 175 -0.11 -9.14 7.91
N ILE A 176 -1.14 -8.43 8.42
CA ILE A 176 -0.98 -7.24 9.27
C ILE A 176 -0.21 -7.59 10.56
N LYS A 177 -0.57 -8.70 11.22
CA LYS A 177 0.10 -9.15 12.45
C LYS A 177 1.56 -9.52 12.19
N SER A 178 1.85 -10.15 11.06
CA SER A 178 3.22 -10.42 10.62
C SER A 178 4.04 -9.12 10.49
N GLU A 179 3.52 -8.12 9.79
CA GLU A 179 4.23 -6.85 9.60
C GLU A 179 4.44 -6.10 10.91
N ASN A 180 3.40 -5.99 11.73
CA ASN A 180 3.48 -5.23 12.98
C ASN A 180 4.31 -5.93 14.06
N ASP A 181 4.05 -7.21 14.30
CA ASP A 181 4.57 -7.91 15.48
C ASP A 181 5.88 -8.68 15.18
N MET A 182 6.06 -9.20 13.96
CA MET A 182 7.27 -9.93 13.59
C MET A 182 8.31 -9.03 12.95
N ALA A 183 7.92 -8.23 11.94
CA ALA A 183 8.85 -7.36 11.20
C ALA A 183 9.03 -5.99 11.87
N GLY A 184 8.18 -5.62 12.83
CA GLY A 184 8.23 -4.32 13.51
C GLY A 184 7.82 -3.13 12.63
N ALA A 185 7.15 -3.38 11.52
CA ALA A 185 6.65 -2.34 10.61
C ALA A 185 5.24 -1.92 11.03
N SER A 186 4.98 -0.60 11.10
CA SER A 186 3.65 -0.10 11.46
C SER A 186 2.76 -0.05 10.23
N THR A 187 1.68 -0.83 10.19
CA THR A 187 0.66 -0.78 9.13
C THR A 187 -0.74 -0.67 9.71
N GLY A 188 -1.61 0.10 9.03
CA GLY A 188 -3.04 0.23 9.36
C GLY A 188 -3.93 -0.77 8.60
N GLY A 189 -3.36 -1.57 7.69
CA GLY A 189 -4.08 -2.59 6.94
C GLY A 189 -4.59 -2.16 5.56
N LEU A 190 -4.41 -0.90 5.16
CA LEU A 190 -4.74 -0.42 3.81
C LEU A 190 -4.09 -1.29 2.73
N ASP A 191 -2.80 -1.54 2.87
CA ASP A 191 -1.95 -2.23 1.90
C ASP A 191 -2.40 -3.68 1.67
N GLN A 192 -2.64 -4.40 2.76
CA GLN A 192 -3.09 -5.79 2.73
C GLN A 192 -4.51 -5.91 2.19
N ASN A 193 -5.42 -4.98 2.53
CA ASN A 193 -6.76 -4.93 1.96
C ASN A 193 -6.70 -4.69 0.45
N ALA A 194 -5.87 -3.76 -0.03
CA ALA A 194 -5.69 -3.50 -1.45
C ALA A 194 -5.15 -4.75 -2.18
N SER A 195 -4.08 -5.37 -1.64
CA SER A 195 -3.44 -6.54 -2.23
C SER A 195 -4.37 -7.75 -2.32
N MET A 196 -5.28 -7.92 -1.35
CA MET A 196 -6.15 -9.10 -1.24
C MET A 196 -7.56 -8.89 -1.78
N ARG A 197 -8.07 -7.65 -1.91
CA ARG A 197 -9.51 -7.40 -2.15
C ARG A 197 -9.82 -6.49 -3.33
N CYS A 198 -8.84 -5.85 -3.98
CA CYS A 198 -9.07 -5.09 -5.21
C CYS A 198 -9.58 -6.00 -6.33
N THR A 199 -10.45 -5.46 -7.19
CA THR A 199 -10.90 -6.12 -8.41
C THR A 199 -10.39 -5.38 -9.64
N PHE A 200 -10.17 -6.11 -10.73
CA PHE A 200 -9.69 -5.49 -11.98
C PHE A 200 -10.61 -4.35 -12.42
N GLY A 201 -10.03 -3.24 -12.85
CA GLY A 201 -10.75 -2.06 -13.30
C GLY A 201 -11.42 -1.22 -12.20
N HIS A 202 -11.13 -1.51 -10.91
CA HIS A 202 -11.77 -0.84 -9.79
C HIS A 202 -10.76 -0.36 -8.76
N ALA A 203 -11.05 0.76 -8.13
CA ALA A 203 -10.43 1.19 -6.89
C ALA A 203 -11.24 0.65 -5.70
N LEU A 204 -10.55 0.26 -4.64
CA LEU A 204 -11.15 -0.24 -3.42
C LEU A 204 -11.44 0.93 -2.48
N ARG A 205 -12.70 1.36 -2.34
CA ARG A 205 -13.05 2.30 -1.29
C ARG A 205 -13.10 1.54 0.04
N LEU A 206 -12.08 1.73 0.85
CA LEU A 206 -11.92 1.12 2.17
C LEU A 206 -12.39 2.10 3.24
N ASP A 207 -13.34 1.68 4.06
CA ASP A 207 -13.81 2.38 5.25
C ASP A 207 -13.24 1.69 6.49
N CYS A 208 -12.30 2.35 7.15
CA CYS A 208 -11.53 1.76 8.24
C CYS A 208 -12.22 1.82 9.61
N ARG A 209 -13.51 2.09 9.65
CA ARG A 209 -14.28 2.09 10.90
C ARG A 209 -14.35 0.70 11.52
N PRO A 210 -13.95 0.54 12.79
CA PRO A 210 -13.84 -0.78 13.43
C PRO A 210 -15.19 -1.47 13.68
N GLU A 211 -16.30 -0.73 13.69
CA GLU A 211 -17.65 -1.26 13.87
C GLU A 211 -18.24 -1.90 12.62
N LEU A 212 -17.63 -1.69 11.44
CA LEU A 212 -18.12 -2.28 10.20
C LEU A 212 -17.70 -3.73 10.07
N SER A 213 -18.62 -4.56 9.60
CA SER A 213 -18.27 -5.92 9.20
C SER A 213 -17.35 -5.93 7.97
N PRO A 214 -16.61 -7.04 7.73
CA PRO A 214 -15.73 -7.17 6.57
C PRO A 214 -16.43 -6.93 5.22
N LEU A 215 -17.74 -7.18 5.11
CA LEU A 215 -18.51 -6.95 3.89
C LEU A 215 -18.98 -5.49 3.74
N GLU A 216 -19.09 -4.77 4.84
CA GLU A 216 -19.56 -3.38 4.86
C GLU A 216 -18.41 -2.37 4.72
N ASN A 217 -17.19 -2.79 5.07
CA ASN A 217 -16.04 -1.88 5.11
C ASN A 217 -15.38 -1.62 3.75
N VAL A 218 -15.79 -2.31 2.69
CA VAL A 218 -15.26 -2.09 1.34
C VAL A 218 -16.36 -1.94 0.31
N SER A 219 -16.06 -1.17 -0.74
CA SER A 219 -16.85 -1.13 -1.96
C SER A 219 -15.94 -0.90 -3.17
N GLN A 220 -16.22 -1.61 -4.25
CA GLN A 220 -15.51 -1.45 -5.51
C GLN A 220 -16.02 -0.22 -6.25
N GLN A 221 -15.12 0.67 -6.65
CA GLN A 221 -15.42 1.88 -7.40
C GLN A 221 -14.82 1.76 -8.79
N GLU A 222 -15.62 1.86 -9.87
CA GLU A 222 -15.10 1.83 -11.24
C GLU A 222 -13.96 2.84 -11.39
N PHE A 223 -12.80 2.36 -11.83
CA PHE A 223 -11.62 3.17 -12.09
C PHE A 223 -11.01 2.76 -13.44
N ASP A 224 -11.76 3.04 -14.50
CA ASP A 224 -11.38 2.79 -15.89
C ASP A 224 -10.82 4.08 -16.50
N LEU A 225 -9.50 4.15 -16.58
CA LEU A 225 -8.78 5.31 -17.14
C LEU A 225 -8.97 5.41 -18.64
N ASP A 226 -9.06 4.29 -19.35
CA ASP A 226 -9.23 4.24 -20.81
C ASP A 226 -10.55 4.88 -21.26
N LYS A 227 -11.59 4.76 -20.45
CA LYS A 227 -12.90 5.38 -20.67
C LYS A 227 -12.80 6.91 -20.83
N TYR A 228 -11.83 7.53 -20.20
CA TYR A 228 -11.61 8.97 -20.23
C TYR A 228 -10.35 9.37 -21.01
N GLY A 229 -9.68 8.42 -21.68
CA GLY A 229 -8.44 8.70 -22.41
C GLY A 229 -7.27 9.11 -21.50
N LEU A 230 -7.21 8.53 -20.31
CA LEU A 230 -6.23 8.85 -19.27
C LEU A 230 -5.25 7.72 -19.04
N GLU A 231 -4.16 8.04 -18.35
CA GLU A 231 -3.27 7.09 -17.71
C GLU A 231 -2.85 7.61 -16.33
N LEU A 232 -2.43 6.69 -15.46
CA LEU A 232 -1.86 6.99 -14.16
C LEU A 232 -0.35 6.74 -14.22
N LEU A 233 0.43 7.83 -14.18
CA LEU A 233 1.87 7.74 -14.01
C LEU A 233 2.16 7.48 -12.53
N VAL A 234 2.91 6.42 -12.23
CA VAL A 234 3.53 6.18 -10.93
C VAL A 234 5.03 6.41 -11.07
N LEU A 235 5.63 7.20 -10.19
CA LEU A 235 7.05 7.50 -10.26
C LEU A 235 7.68 7.43 -8.87
N GLY A 236 8.57 6.45 -8.68
CA GLY A 236 9.40 6.30 -7.48
C GLY A 236 10.55 7.30 -7.51
N THR A 237 10.63 8.14 -6.51
CA THR A 237 11.60 9.24 -6.46
C THR A 237 13.02 8.78 -6.16
N GLN A 238 13.21 7.56 -5.67
CA GLN A 238 14.48 7.04 -5.18
C GLN A 238 15.14 7.97 -4.14
N ALA A 239 14.31 8.76 -3.43
CA ALA A 239 14.77 9.56 -2.29
C ALA A 239 15.44 8.63 -1.27
N PRO A 240 16.58 9.04 -0.68
CA PRO A 240 17.21 8.23 0.35
C PRO A 240 16.22 8.00 1.48
N HIS A 241 15.85 6.74 1.72
CA HIS A 241 15.06 6.39 2.90
C HIS A 241 15.91 6.72 4.13
N GLN A 242 15.64 7.84 4.75
CA GLN A 242 15.96 7.97 6.16
C GLN A 242 14.94 7.08 6.87
N LEU A 243 15.43 6.05 7.55
CA LEU A 243 14.65 5.16 8.41
C LEU A 243 13.92 6.01 9.47
N ASN A 244 12.76 6.50 9.12
CA ASN A 244 11.94 7.38 9.94
C ASN A 244 10.72 6.64 10.51
N ASP A 245 10.92 5.37 10.91
CA ASP A 245 9.89 4.55 11.56
C ASP A 245 9.22 5.31 12.72
N GLY A 246 10.00 6.12 13.46
CA GLY A 246 9.48 6.98 14.50
C GLY A 246 8.56 8.09 14.01
N GLN A 247 8.69 8.60 12.80
CA GLN A 247 7.87 9.73 12.32
C GLN A 247 6.45 9.30 11.95
N TYR A 248 6.28 8.12 11.34
CA TYR A 248 4.95 7.57 11.08
C TYR A 248 4.22 7.30 12.40
N ALA A 249 4.87 6.63 13.35
CA ALA A 249 4.32 6.37 14.68
C ALA A 249 3.97 7.68 15.42
N GLN A 250 4.80 8.72 15.28
CA GLN A 250 4.52 10.04 15.87
C GLN A 250 3.27 10.70 15.27
N ARG A 251 3.04 10.58 13.94
CA ARG A 251 1.82 11.10 13.30
C ARG A 251 0.58 10.43 13.87
N ARG A 252 0.63 9.10 14.00
CA ARG A 252 -0.44 8.30 14.59
C ARG A 252 -0.70 8.70 16.05
N ALA A 253 0.32 8.74 16.88
CA ALA A 253 0.21 9.13 18.29
C ALA A 253 -0.36 10.55 18.47
N THR A 254 0.00 11.50 17.59
CA THR A 254 -0.56 12.86 17.61
C THR A 254 -2.06 12.85 17.32
N CYS A 255 -2.52 12.05 16.36
CA CYS A 255 -3.94 11.92 16.06
C CYS A 255 -4.73 11.24 17.19
N GLU A 256 -4.18 10.18 17.78
CA GLU A 256 -4.77 9.49 18.94
C GLU A 256 -4.92 10.45 20.13
N LYS A 257 -3.88 11.25 20.41
CA LYS A 257 -3.93 12.28 21.45
C LYS A 257 -4.96 13.38 21.17
N ALA A 258 -5.08 13.81 19.91
CA ALA A 258 -6.10 14.78 19.51
C ALA A 258 -7.52 14.23 19.71
N ALA A 259 -7.77 12.97 19.35
CA ALA A 259 -9.06 12.31 19.57
C ALA A 259 -9.41 12.26 21.07
N GLU A 260 -8.42 11.94 21.93
CA GLU A 260 -8.60 11.96 23.39
C GLU A 260 -9.01 13.36 23.90
N ILE A 261 -8.31 14.42 23.47
CA ILE A 261 -8.61 15.82 23.85
C ILE A 261 -10.01 16.23 23.38
N LEU A 262 -10.41 15.80 22.18
CA LEU A 262 -11.72 16.08 21.60
C LEU A 262 -12.83 15.20 22.19
N GLY A 263 -12.50 14.23 23.06
CA GLY A 263 -13.45 13.34 23.73
C GLY A 263 -14.14 12.34 22.79
N VAL A 264 -13.43 11.89 21.74
CA VAL A 264 -13.94 10.95 20.74
C VAL A 264 -13.05 9.71 20.61
N ALA A 265 -13.60 8.61 20.12
CA ALA A 265 -12.86 7.36 19.94
C ALA A 265 -11.77 7.47 18.85
N ASN A 266 -12.02 8.24 17.81
CA ASN A 266 -11.09 8.51 16.70
C ASN A 266 -11.52 9.77 15.93
N LEU A 267 -10.66 10.26 15.03
CA LEU A 267 -10.94 11.49 14.28
C LEU A 267 -12.05 11.32 13.21
N ARG A 268 -12.41 10.10 12.83
CA ARG A 268 -13.55 9.85 11.92
C ARG A 268 -14.87 10.33 12.52
N VAL A 269 -15.06 10.16 13.81
CA VAL A 269 -16.27 10.65 14.51
C VAL A 269 -16.42 12.16 14.34
N VAL A 270 -15.29 12.88 14.44
CA VAL A 270 -15.26 14.34 14.21
C VAL A 270 -15.53 14.68 12.75
N ALA A 271 -14.88 13.99 11.82
CA ALA A 271 -15.08 14.21 10.39
C ALA A 271 -16.54 14.00 9.96
N ASP A 272 -17.17 12.93 10.44
CA ASP A 272 -18.59 12.64 10.16
C ASP A 272 -19.55 13.68 10.78
N SER A 273 -19.23 14.20 11.97
CA SER A 273 -20.00 15.27 12.59
C SER A 273 -19.90 16.57 11.80
N ILE A 274 -18.68 16.95 11.38
CA ILE A 274 -18.45 18.15 10.57
C ILE A 274 -19.17 18.03 9.21
N ALA A 275 -19.10 16.88 8.56
CA ALA A 275 -19.75 16.66 7.27
C ALA A 275 -21.29 16.77 7.31
N LYS A 276 -21.90 16.60 8.50
CA LYS A 276 -23.34 16.71 8.72
C LYS A 276 -23.79 18.08 9.22
N SER A 277 -22.84 18.98 9.52
CA SER A 277 -23.16 20.33 9.99
C SER A 277 -23.67 21.22 8.87
N ASP A 278 -24.44 22.26 9.23
CA ASP A 278 -24.94 23.25 8.26
C ASP A 278 -23.80 24.09 7.65
N ASP A 279 -22.73 24.31 8.41
CA ASP A 279 -21.50 24.98 7.97
C ASP A 279 -20.26 24.14 8.34
N PRO A 280 -19.82 23.23 7.45
CA PRO A 280 -18.64 22.39 7.70
C PRO A 280 -17.35 23.18 7.91
N PHE A 281 -17.20 24.35 7.30
CA PHE A 281 -16.01 25.18 7.45
C PHE A 281 -15.93 25.78 8.88
N GLN A 282 -17.03 26.34 9.35
CA GLN A 282 -17.11 26.87 10.70
C GLN A 282 -16.96 25.76 11.77
N ALA A 283 -17.62 24.59 11.55
CA ALA A 283 -17.49 23.45 12.44
C ALA A 283 -16.06 22.91 12.54
N LEU A 284 -15.31 22.87 11.42
CA LEU A 284 -13.90 22.53 11.43
C LEU A 284 -13.10 23.54 12.24
N LYS A 285 -13.30 24.83 12.03
CA LYS A 285 -12.60 25.88 12.76
C LYS A 285 -12.83 25.75 14.27
N GLU A 286 -14.09 25.61 14.70
CA GLU A 286 -14.45 25.44 16.10
C GLU A 286 -13.85 24.18 16.73
N THR A 287 -13.69 23.12 15.93
CA THR A 287 -13.02 21.88 16.36
C THR A 287 -11.53 22.13 16.59
N LEU A 288 -10.86 22.80 15.65
CA LEU A 288 -9.42 23.11 15.76
C LEU A 288 -9.13 24.10 16.91
N ASP A 289 -10.03 25.02 17.20
CA ASP A 289 -9.89 25.99 18.29
C ASP A 289 -9.90 25.32 19.69
N LYS A 290 -10.40 24.07 19.81
CA LYS A 290 -10.33 23.28 21.04
C LYS A 290 -8.97 22.67 21.32
N LEU A 291 -8.09 22.64 20.33
CA LEU A 291 -6.73 22.12 20.43
C LEU A 291 -5.78 23.32 20.72
N GLU A 292 -4.84 23.14 21.63
CA GLU A 292 -3.86 24.20 21.94
C GLU A 292 -2.63 24.13 21.04
N ASP A 293 -2.19 22.93 20.69
CA ASP A 293 -0.99 22.68 19.91
C ASP A 293 -1.22 22.88 18.39
N ASP A 294 -0.47 23.80 17.78
CA ASP A 294 -0.62 24.13 16.36
C ASP A 294 -0.24 22.97 15.42
N THR A 295 0.72 22.14 15.82
CA THR A 295 1.07 20.93 15.06
C THR A 295 -0.09 19.97 15.08
N MET A 296 -0.72 19.75 16.24
CA MET A 296 -1.89 18.89 16.36
C MET A 296 -3.07 19.42 15.52
N LYS A 297 -3.32 20.75 15.52
CA LYS A 297 -4.34 21.37 14.65
C LYS A 297 -4.10 21.04 13.18
N LYS A 298 -2.86 21.14 12.71
CA LYS A 298 -2.50 20.78 11.34
C LYS A 298 -2.80 19.32 11.04
N ARG A 299 -2.36 18.37 11.91
CA ARG A 299 -2.62 16.93 11.71
C ARG A 299 -4.12 16.62 11.64
N VAL A 300 -4.90 17.18 12.58
CA VAL A 300 -6.36 17.00 12.62
C VAL A 300 -7.02 17.60 11.37
N ARG A 301 -6.59 18.78 10.92
CA ARG A 301 -7.11 19.40 9.69
C ARG A 301 -6.89 18.50 8.49
N HIS A 302 -5.66 17.98 8.34
CA HIS A 302 -5.36 17.03 7.25
C HIS A 302 -6.33 15.84 7.26
N VAL A 303 -6.41 15.13 8.38
CA VAL A 303 -7.23 13.90 8.49
C VAL A 303 -8.69 14.17 8.13
N ILE A 304 -9.30 15.20 8.72
CA ILE A 304 -10.70 15.53 8.48
C ILE A 304 -10.95 15.90 7.01
N THR A 305 -10.11 16.77 6.45
CA THR A 305 -10.27 17.22 5.06
C THR A 305 -9.92 16.13 4.06
N GLU A 306 -8.96 15.24 4.38
CA GLU A 306 -8.60 14.11 3.51
C GLU A 306 -9.73 13.08 3.43
N ILE A 307 -10.38 12.74 4.54
CA ILE A 307 -11.58 11.87 4.54
C ILE A 307 -12.67 12.45 3.62
N ALA A 308 -12.90 13.76 3.66
CA ALA A 308 -13.86 14.42 2.78
C ALA A 308 -13.42 14.39 1.30
N ARG A 309 -12.12 14.55 1.03
CA ARG A 309 -11.55 14.48 -0.33
C ARG A 309 -11.76 13.11 -0.98
N VAL A 310 -11.64 12.00 -0.22
CA VAL A 310 -11.91 10.64 -0.75
C VAL A 310 -13.31 10.55 -1.36
N ASN A 311 -14.34 10.93 -0.60
CA ASN A 311 -15.72 10.91 -1.10
C ASN A 311 -15.94 11.84 -2.30
N SER A 312 -15.29 13.00 -2.29
CA SER A 312 -15.37 13.95 -3.39
C SER A 312 -14.69 13.44 -4.65
N PHE A 313 -13.52 12.79 -4.52
CA PHE A 313 -12.79 12.17 -5.63
C PHE A 313 -13.63 11.06 -6.27
N VAL A 314 -14.19 10.15 -5.49
CA VAL A 314 -15.05 9.07 -6.00
C VAL A 314 -16.20 9.64 -6.83
N ARG A 315 -16.89 10.67 -6.32
CA ARG A 315 -17.98 11.32 -7.05
C ARG A 315 -17.52 12.05 -8.31
N ALA A 316 -16.40 12.77 -8.24
CA ALA A 316 -15.87 13.51 -9.37
C ALA A 316 -15.48 12.56 -10.51
N PHE A 317 -14.70 11.51 -10.18
CA PHE A 317 -14.24 10.53 -11.17
C PHE A 317 -15.40 9.76 -11.80
N ALA A 318 -16.34 9.24 -11.00
CA ALA A 318 -17.52 8.51 -11.49
C ALA A 318 -18.41 9.35 -12.44
N ASN A 319 -18.39 10.68 -12.30
CA ASN A 319 -19.14 11.61 -13.17
C ASN A 319 -18.29 12.19 -14.32
N GLY A 320 -17.08 11.69 -14.55
CA GLY A 320 -16.19 12.16 -15.61
C GLY A 320 -15.65 13.58 -15.42
N LYS A 321 -15.70 14.10 -14.19
CA LYS A 321 -15.18 15.43 -13.84
C LYS A 321 -13.68 15.34 -13.54
N ILE A 322 -12.89 15.08 -14.56
CA ILE A 322 -11.46 14.79 -14.45
C ILE A 322 -10.67 15.98 -13.87
N ASP A 323 -10.97 17.20 -14.30
CA ASP A 323 -10.32 18.41 -13.72
C ASP A 323 -10.60 18.55 -12.22
N GLU A 324 -11.80 18.16 -11.75
CA GLU A 324 -12.14 18.18 -10.33
C GLU A 324 -11.37 17.09 -9.57
N ALA A 325 -11.29 15.88 -10.13
CA ALA A 325 -10.50 14.79 -9.58
C ALA A 325 -9.02 15.18 -9.46
N GLY A 326 -8.45 15.80 -10.49
CA GLY A 326 -7.08 16.31 -10.49
C GLY A 326 -6.85 17.39 -9.42
N ARG A 327 -7.77 18.34 -9.27
CA ARG A 327 -7.69 19.35 -8.20
C ARG A 327 -7.72 18.71 -6.80
N LEU A 328 -8.46 17.63 -6.61
CA LEU A 328 -8.49 16.90 -5.33
C LEU A 328 -7.16 16.20 -5.05
N PHE A 329 -6.48 15.64 -6.06
CA PHE A 329 -5.11 15.14 -5.92
C PHE A 329 -4.17 16.26 -5.46
N ASN A 330 -4.23 17.41 -6.12
CA ASN A 330 -3.39 18.55 -5.77
C ASN A 330 -3.64 19.02 -4.33
N ALA A 331 -4.90 19.18 -3.93
CA ALA A 331 -5.27 19.60 -2.57
C ALA A 331 -4.84 18.58 -1.51
N SER A 332 -4.86 17.28 -1.84
CA SER A 332 -4.35 16.22 -0.98
C SER A 332 -2.84 16.36 -0.76
N HIS A 333 -2.07 16.55 -1.84
CA HIS A 333 -0.61 16.73 -1.73
C HIS A 333 -0.27 17.99 -0.93
N ASP A 334 -0.92 19.10 -1.22
CA ASP A 334 -0.68 20.35 -0.52
C ASP A 334 -0.96 20.23 0.99
N SER A 335 -1.99 19.46 1.38
CA SER A 335 -2.28 19.14 2.77
C SER A 335 -1.26 18.19 3.39
N LEU A 336 -0.77 17.20 2.64
CA LEU A 336 0.29 16.29 3.09
C LEU A 336 1.61 17.03 3.33
N ALA A 337 1.92 18.03 2.50
CA ALA A 337 3.10 18.87 2.64
C ALA A 337 2.97 19.89 3.78
N ALA A 338 1.89 20.66 3.81
CA ALA A 338 1.75 21.81 4.72
C ALA A 338 1.18 21.45 6.10
N ASP A 339 0.19 20.52 6.14
CA ASP A 339 -0.50 20.15 7.37
C ASP A 339 0.06 18.87 7.99
N TYR A 340 0.35 17.85 7.17
CA TYR A 340 0.84 16.58 7.70
C TYR A 340 2.37 16.51 7.78
N GLU A 341 3.05 17.30 6.94
CA GLU A 341 4.51 17.43 6.88
C GLU A 341 5.22 16.07 6.72
N VAL A 342 4.77 15.32 5.70
CA VAL A 342 5.29 14.00 5.35
C VAL A 342 5.96 13.96 3.97
N THR A 343 6.03 15.09 3.28
CA THR A 343 6.72 15.19 2.00
C THR A 343 8.22 15.46 2.18
N VAL A 344 8.97 15.19 1.14
CA VAL A 344 10.39 15.53 1.01
C VAL A 344 10.61 16.28 -0.31
N PRO A 345 11.72 17.00 -0.49
CA PRO A 345 11.94 17.81 -1.70
C PRO A 345 11.77 17.05 -3.01
N GLU A 346 12.18 15.78 -3.07
CA GLU A 346 12.02 14.93 -4.26
C GLU A 346 10.55 14.72 -4.61
N LEU A 347 9.68 14.50 -3.60
CA LEU A 347 8.24 14.35 -3.82
C LEU A 347 7.61 15.66 -4.31
N ASP A 348 7.93 16.77 -3.63
CA ASP A 348 7.36 18.08 -3.96
C ASP A 348 7.78 18.52 -5.37
N ILE A 349 9.05 18.39 -5.72
CA ILE A 349 9.57 18.72 -7.05
C ILE A 349 8.96 17.82 -8.14
N ALA A 350 8.82 16.53 -7.90
CA ALA A 350 8.19 15.62 -8.86
C ALA A 350 6.73 16.02 -9.14
N VAL A 351 5.98 16.34 -8.08
CA VAL A 351 4.59 16.82 -8.18
C VAL A 351 4.52 18.15 -8.94
N ASP A 352 5.37 19.11 -8.59
CA ASP A 352 5.39 20.42 -9.24
C ASP A 352 5.70 20.32 -10.74
N VAL A 353 6.67 19.47 -11.12
CA VAL A 353 7.01 19.22 -12.53
C VAL A 353 5.84 18.55 -13.26
N ALA A 354 5.19 17.55 -12.65
CA ALA A 354 4.04 16.90 -13.26
C ALA A 354 2.89 17.89 -13.51
N ARG A 355 2.54 18.70 -12.50
CA ARG A 355 1.50 19.74 -12.60
C ARG A 355 1.81 20.78 -13.68
N ALA A 356 3.06 21.24 -13.73
CA ALA A 356 3.50 22.23 -14.71
C ALA A 356 3.53 21.71 -16.16
N ASN A 357 3.48 20.39 -16.35
CA ASN A 357 3.59 19.74 -17.65
C ASN A 357 2.33 18.98 -18.09
N GLY A 358 1.17 19.34 -17.56
CA GLY A 358 -0.12 18.89 -18.09
C GLY A 358 -0.80 17.78 -17.27
N ALA A 359 -0.28 17.39 -16.12
CA ALA A 359 -1.04 16.52 -15.23
C ALA A 359 -2.30 17.24 -14.71
N TYR A 360 -3.45 16.59 -14.78
CA TYR A 360 -4.70 17.08 -14.16
C TYR A 360 -4.52 17.28 -12.65
N GLY A 361 -3.73 16.41 -12.06
CA GLY A 361 -3.29 16.48 -10.68
C GLY A 361 -2.21 15.47 -10.39
N ALA A 362 -1.40 15.78 -9.36
CA ALA A 362 -0.34 14.91 -8.91
C ALA A 362 -0.18 15.02 -7.39
N ARG A 363 0.18 13.89 -6.75
CA ARG A 363 0.37 13.79 -5.32
C ARG A 363 1.32 12.65 -4.94
N MET A 364 1.92 12.73 -3.77
CA MET A 364 2.58 11.57 -3.19
C MET A 364 1.57 10.46 -2.87
N THR A 365 2.02 9.22 -2.82
CA THR A 365 1.26 8.05 -2.39
C THR A 365 2.04 7.26 -1.35
N GLY A 366 1.33 6.64 -0.41
CA GLY A 366 1.92 5.90 0.71
C GLY A 366 2.24 6.77 1.93
N GLY A 367 3.17 6.31 2.76
CA GLY A 367 3.47 6.94 4.05
C GLY A 367 4.24 8.26 3.98
N GLY A 368 4.82 8.62 2.86
CA GLY A 368 5.66 9.80 2.71
C GLY A 368 7.12 9.57 3.16
N PHE A 369 7.84 10.65 3.45
CA PHE A 369 9.27 10.65 3.81
C PHE A 369 10.18 10.08 2.71
N GLY A 370 9.74 10.09 1.47
CA GLY A 370 10.27 9.45 0.28
C GLY A 370 9.18 8.64 -0.44
N GLY A 371 9.58 7.65 -1.23
CA GLY A 371 8.66 6.79 -1.96
C GLY A 371 8.26 7.36 -3.31
N SER A 372 6.96 7.33 -3.62
CA SER A 372 6.45 7.59 -4.96
C SER A 372 5.44 8.72 -5.02
N ILE A 373 5.30 9.29 -6.22
CA ILE A 373 4.15 10.11 -6.60
C ILE A 373 3.25 9.33 -7.56
N ILE A 374 2.00 9.78 -7.65
CA ILE A 374 1.06 9.44 -8.72
C ILE A 374 0.62 10.72 -9.43
N ALA A 375 0.46 10.66 -10.74
CA ALA A 375 -0.05 11.76 -11.54
C ALA A 375 -1.10 11.26 -12.53
N LEU A 376 -2.25 11.93 -12.58
CA LEU A 376 -3.32 11.68 -13.53
C LEU A 376 -3.06 12.52 -14.78
N VAL A 377 -2.85 11.88 -15.92
CA VAL A 377 -2.41 12.51 -17.16
C VAL A 377 -3.19 11.99 -18.35
N ASP A 378 -3.17 12.70 -19.48
CA ASP A 378 -3.69 12.19 -20.73
C ASP A 378 -2.90 10.95 -21.19
N LYS A 379 -3.57 10.00 -21.81
CA LYS A 379 -2.97 8.76 -22.29
C LYS A 379 -1.82 9.06 -23.26
N GLY A 380 -0.65 8.49 -22.97
CA GLY A 380 0.58 8.68 -23.73
C GLY A 380 1.46 9.86 -23.26
N GLN A 381 1.07 10.62 -22.25
CA GLN A 381 1.85 11.74 -21.71
C GLN A 381 2.81 11.33 -20.59
N GLY A 382 2.59 10.19 -19.96
CA GLY A 382 3.36 9.77 -18.77
C GLY A 382 4.85 9.67 -19.02
N HIS A 383 5.27 9.17 -20.19
CA HIS A 383 6.69 9.07 -20.53
C HIS A 383 7.38 10.44 -20.63
N GLU A 384 6.73 11.41 -21.28
CA GLU A 384 7.27 12.76 -21.40
C GLU A 384 7.37 13.46 -20.04
N ILE A 385 6.32 13.33 -19.22
CA ILE A 385 6.31 13.92 -17.88
C ILE A 385 7.37 13.27 -16.98
N ALA A 386 7.47 11.94 -16.99
CA ALA A 386 8.49 11.21 -16.24
C ALA A 386 9.91 11.64 -16.63
N GLN A 387 10.18 11.83 -17.94
CA GLN A 387 11.47 12.33 -18.40
C GLN A 387 11.76 13.77 -17.91
N LYS A 388 10.75 14.66 -17.93
CA LYS A 388 10.92 16.03 -17.41
C LYS A 388 11.20 16.03 -15.89
N ILE A 389 10.60 15.10 -15.14
CA ILE A 389 10.92 14.93 -13.71
C ILE A 389 12.36 14.45 -13.56
N ALA A 390 12.80 13.47 -14.34
CA ALA A 390 14.19 12.96 -14.30
C ALA A 390 15.20 14.06 -14.64
N ASP A 391 14.94 14.87 -15.67
CA ASP A 391 15.80 16.00 -16.07
C ASP A 391 15.87 17.07 -14.96
N ARG A 392 14.78 17.27 -14.21
CA ARG A 392 14.78 18.17 -13.07
C ARG A 392 15.55 17.57 -11.89
N PHE A 393 15.41 16.28 -11.61
CA PHE A 393 16.13 15.59 -10.54
C PHE A 393 17.66 15.63 -10.80
N GLU A 394 18.11 15.41 -12.05
CA GLU A 394 19.52 15.55 -12.42
C GLU A 394 20.06 16.94 -12.08
N LYS A 395 19.30 18.01 -12.35
CA LYS A 395 19.67 19.40 -12.04
C LYS A 395 19.75 19.70 -10.54
N GLU A 396 18.88 19.06 -9.74
CA GLU A 396 18.87 19.21 -8.28
C GLU A 396 19.89 18.31 -7.59
N GLY A 397 20.50 17.36 -8.32
CA GLY A 397 21.44 16.39 -7.78
C GLY A 397 20.77 15.25 -7.02
N PHE A 398 19.50 14.97 -7.32
CA PHE A 398 18.74 13.84 -6.76
C PHE A 398 19.05 12.55 -7.50
N ASN A 399 18.72 11.42 -6.90
CA ASN A 399 18.79 10.11 -7.54
C ASN A 399 17.87 10.06 -8.77
N ALA A 400 18.24 9.28 -9.78
CA ALA A 400 17.40 9.07 -10.95
C ALA A 400 16.09 8.38 -10.55
N PRO A 401 14.91 8.94 -10.89
CA PRO A 401 13.65 8.34 -10.56
C PRO A 401 13.36 7.13 -11.46
N ARG A 402 12.45 6.26 -11.02
CA ARG A 402 11.94 5.14 -11.80
C ARG A 402 10.44 5.26 -11.97
N ALA A 403 9.95 5.02 -13.17
CA ALA A 403 8.53 5.08 -13.47
C ALA A 403 7.92 3.68 -13.64
N LEU A 404 6.62 3.58 -13.45
CA LEU A 404 5.86 2.34 -13.65
C LEU A 404 4.58 2.64 -14.42
N PRO A 405 4.19 1.80 -15.38
CA PRO A 405 2.83 1.82 -15.91
C PRO A 405 1.86 1.30 -14.83
N ALA A 406 0.75 1.99 -14.64
CA ALA A 406 -0.22 1.61 -13.62
C ALA A 406 -1.65 1.63 -14.15
N PHE A 407 -2.39 0.58 -13.80
CA PHE A 407 -3.83 0.47 -13.96
C PHE A 407 -4.40 -0.35 -12.78
N ALA A 408 -5.71 -0.27 -12.56
CA ALA A 408 -6.36 -1.04 -11.50
C ALA A 408 -6.34 -2.54 -11.84
N ALA A 409 -5.44 -3.27 -11.22
CA ALA A 409 -5.23 -4.71 -11.42
C ALA A 409 -6.07 -5.56 -10.45
N ALA A 410 -6.05 -6.89 -10.65
CA ALA A 410 -6.71 -7.83 -9.76
C ALA A 410 -5.88 -8.10 -8.49
N SER A 411 -6.56 -8.51 -7.43
CA SER A 411 -5.97 -8.91 -6.16
C SER A 411 -5.17 -10.22 -6.23
N ALA A 412 -4.68 -10.66 -5.08
CA ALA A 412 -3.93 -11.91 -4.91
C ALA A 412 -4.67 -13.13 -5.47
N SER A 413 -3.94 -14.04 -6.12
CA SER A 413 -4.45 -15.24 -6.78
C SER A 413 -3.44 -16.38 -6.76
N ARG A 414 -3.94 -17.62 -6.90
CA ARG A 414 -3.13 -18.76 -7.30
C ARG A 414 -2.85 -18.65 -8.79
N GLU A 415 -1.61 -18.87 -9.20
CA GLU A 415 -1.17 -18.71 -10.58
C GLU A 415 -0.85 -20.06 -11.26
N ALA A 416 -0.41 -21.06 -10.48
CA ALA A 416 -0.14 -22.41 -10.97
C ALA A 416 -0.29 -23.47 -9.86
#